data_517a9b85d56a15356638d14a983cb0b0
#
_entry.id   517a9b85d56a15356638d14a983cb0b0
#
_cell.length_a   1.000
_cell.length_b   1.000
_cell.length_c   1.000
_cell.angle_alpha   90.00
_cell.angle_beta   90.00
_cell.angle_gamma   90.00
#
_symmetry.space_group_name_H-M   'P 1'
#
loop_
_entity.id
_entity.type
_entity.pdbx_description
1 polymer ?
#
loop_
_entity_poly.entity_id
_entity_poly.type
_entity_poly.pdbx_seq_one_letter_code
_entity_poly.pdbx_strand_id
1 'polypeptide(L)'
;MKRLIALVCSSLSLHAAAANVSDEVTAFLKQTMQEQRIPALQVAVIRHNQIVKLDAFGTANVENAVPATRDSIFSINSCTKAFTGVAIMQLVEAGKLGIDDPISRYLDDLPAAWRAITVKQVLTHVSGLPNIIDSKENPIGDGSDASAWATVKTLPLEFPAGERFKYNQTGYVIIGKIIDKLSGQPFARFIEQRQFNVVGMPHTRFGDSSDVIPHSAGGYSYLRNENGEWKPGDRLSAIYVTFPGYFRTAAGILSNADDIAHWLIALQSGKLLKNKSSLDVLWATVVLNDGKTGGMNALLNGSALGWPVTTRAEHPAAGPIGGMRSTFFVYPKDDLSVILLTNLQGANPENFADEVAAYYIPEMHASNGFGLPPHIKTLRAALLRQGFEHAAAVYADLKTANAAFHPSEEEINDWAYLLFAQKQSKQSIAVLTLNTELYPNSWNAFDSLGEILQKAGDKTKAIENYRRSLKLNPDNTNATAHLKEMGAA
;
A
#
# COMPACT_ATOMS: atom_id res chain seq x y z
N MET A 1 19.03 39.41 28.22
CA MET A 1 18.27 39.70 26.99
C MET A 1 18.73 38.94 25.75
N LYS A 2 20.03 38.76 25.44
CA LYS A 2 20.50 38.06 24.22
C LYS A 2 20.12 36.57 24.13
N ARG A 3 19.95 35.83 25.24
CA ARG A 3 19.53 34.40 25.22
C ARG A 3 18.03 34.18 24.99
N LEU A 4 17.18 35.15 25.35
CA LEU A 4 15.72 35.06 25.11
C LEU A 4 15.36 35.28 23.62
N ILE A 5 16.11 36.14 22.94
CA ILE A 5 15.89 36.50 21.53
C ILE A 5 16.26 35.29 20.61
N ALA A 6 17.32 34.54 20.94
CA ALA A 6 17.72 33.36 20.15
C ALA A 6 16.70 32.20 20.24
N LEU A 7 16.03 32.01 21.38
CA LEU A 7 14.98 30.98 21.54
C LEU A 7 13.70 31.35 20.78
N VAL A 8 13.33 32.62 20.72
CA VAL A 8 12.13 33.10 20.01
C VAL A 8 12.35 33.05 18.50
N CYS A 9 13.55 33.36 17.99
CA CYS A 9 13.85 33.26 16.56
C CYS A 9 13.91 31.81 16.06
N SER A 10 14.41 30.88 16.87
CA SER A 10 14.43 29.44 16.48
C SER A 10 13.04 28.81 16.48
N SER A 11 12.16 29.21 17.39
CA SER A 11 10.77 28.71 17.38
C SER A 11 9.96 29.26 16.21
N LEU A 12 10.14 30.51 15.84
CA LEU A 12 9.48 31.13 14.68
C LEU A 12 9.92 30.51 13.34
N SER A 13 11.21 30.19 13.18
CA SER A 13 11.71 29.54 11.96
C SER A 13 11.22 28.08 11.81
N LEU A 14 11.11 27.35 12.91
CA LEU A 14 10.55 25.99 12.92
C LEU A 14 9.05 25.98 12.59
N HIS A 15 8.28 26.92 13.10
CA HIS A 15 6.84 27.03 12.76
C HIS A 15 6.63 27.46 11.31
N ALA A 16 7.45 28.36 10.77
CA ALA A 16 7.37 28.75 9.36
C ALA A 16 7.73 27.60 8.41
N ALA A 17 8.75 26.80 8.74
CA ALA A 17 9.11 25.62 7.95
C ALA A 17 8.02 24.53 7.98
N ALA A 18 7.42 24.28 9.15
CA ALA A 18 6.33 23.30 9.28
C ALA A 18 5.06 23.74 8.54
N ALA A 19 4.73 25.04 8.54
CA ALA A 19 3.63 25.59 7.78
C ALA A 19 3.84 25.43 6.27
N ASN A 20 5.06 25.64 5.77
CA ASN A 20 5.41 25.48 4.36
C ASN A 20 5.21 24.02 3.90
N VAL A 21 5.70 23.05 4.67
CA VAL A 21 5.53 21.60 4.37
C VAL A 21 4.04 21.23 4.33
N SER A 22 3.24 21.73 5.27
CA SER A 22 1.79 21.48 5.28
C SER A 22 1.09 22.01 4.02
N ASP A 23 1.50 23.19 3.54
CA ASP A 23 0.95 23.81 2.34
C ASP A 23 1.37 23.05 1.06
N GLU A 24 2.62 22.59 0.99
CA GLU A 24 3.12 21.78 -0.11
C GLU A 24 2.37 20.44 -0.21
N VAL A 25 2.16 19.73 0.90
CA VAL A 25 1.33 18.53 0.96
C VAL A 25 -0.10 18.82 0.51
N THR A 26 -0.67 19.97 0.93
CA THR A 26 -2.02 20.38 0.50
C THR A 26 -2.08 20.57 -1.02
N ALA A 27 -1.09 21.26 -1.60
CA ALA A 27 -1.02 21.46 -3.05
C ALA A 27 -0.91 20.14 -3.80
N PHE A 28 -0.01 19.26 -3.37
CA PHE A 28 0.15 17.91 -3.94
C PHE A 28 -1.15 17.11 -3.89
N LEU A 29 -1.81 17.03 -2.73
CA LEU A 29 -3.05 16.27 -2.59
C LEU A 29 -4.19 16.83 -3.44
N LYS A 30 -4.33 18.15 -3.53
CA LYS A 30 -5.33 18.78 -4.42
C LYS A 30 -5.07 18.48 -5.89
N GLN A 31 -3.81 18.50 -6.32
CA GLN A 31 -3.43 18.10 -7.66
C GLN A 31 -3.75 16.62 -7.92
N THR A 32 -3.37 15.71 -7.01
CA THR A 32 -3.68 14.28 -7.10
C THR A 32 -5.19 14.04 -7.16
N MET A 33 -5.98 14.73 -6.34
CA MET A 33 -7.45 14.66 -6.39
C MET A 33 -8.00 15.07 -7.75
N GLN A 34 -7.47 16.12 -8.34
CA GLN A 34 -7.88 16.61 -9.67
C GLN A 34 -7.52 15.61 -10.77
N GLU A 35 -6.28 15.12 -10.78
CA GLU A 35 -5.78 14.17 -11.79
C GLU A 35 -6.52 12.84 -11.74
N GLN A 36 -6.78 12.32 -10.54
CA GLN A 36 -7.48 11.05 -10.32
C GLN A 36 -8.99 11.20 -10.18
N ARG A 37 -9.53 12.41 -10.26
CA ARG A 37 -10.96 12.73 -10.12
C ARG A 37 -11.54 12.26 -8.77
N ILE A 38 -10.77 12.37 -7.67
CA ILE A 38 -11.19 11.96 -6.33
C ILE A 38 -12.17 13.00 -5.77
N PRO A 39 -13.43 12.64 -5.44
CA PRO A 39 -14.41 13.62 -4.97
C PRO A 39 -14.09 14.18 -3.59
N ALA A 40 -13.66 13.35 -2.64
CA ALA A 40 -13.26 13.77 -1.30
C ALA A 40 -12.04 13.00 -0.79
N LEU A 41 -11.22 13.71 0.01
CA LEU A 41 -10.06 13.16 0.69
C LEU A 41 -9.92 13.76 2.08
N GLN A 42 -9.63 12.93 3.08
CA GLN A 42 -9.06 13.35 4.36
C GLN A 42 -7.62 12.89 4.47
N VAL A 43 -6.79 13.74 5.06
CA VAL A 43 -5.39 13.43 5.38
C VAL A 43 -5.10 13.73 6.84
N ALA A 44 -4.38 12.83 7.51
CA ALA A 44 -3.66 13.16 8.73
C ALA A 44 -2.21 12.70 8.61
N VAL A 45 -1.30 13.48 9.17
CA VAL A 45 0.11 13.12 9.30
C VAL A 45 0.50 13.23 10.76
N ILE A 46 1.13 12.17 11.28
CA ILE A 46 1.63 12.10 12.64
C ILE A 46 3.16 12.08 12.57
N ARG A 47 3.79 12.93 13.38
CA ARG A 47 5.23 12.93 13.59
C ARG A 47 5.52 13.12 15.07
N HIS A 48 6.42 12.33 15.64
CA HIS A 48 6.76 12.39 17.08
C HIS A 48 5.52 12.30 17.98
N ASN A 49 4.61 11.36 17.66
CA ASN A 49 3.32 11.18 18.35
C ASN A 49 2.42 12.44 18.40
N GLN A 50 2.62 13.38 17.48
CA GLN A 50 1.79 14.58 17.34
C GLN A 50 1.19 14.65 15.94
N ILE A 51 -0.06 15.05 15.84
CA ILE A 51 -0.71 15.32 14.56
C ILE A 51 -0.15 16.66 14.03
N VAL A 52 0.66 16.57 12.97
CA VAL A 52 1.29 17.75 12.33
C VAL A 52 0.52 18.25 11.11
N LYS A 53 -0.43 17.44 10.61
CA LYS A 53 -1.38 17.80 9.56
C LYS A 53 -2.69 17.07 9.77
N LEU A 54 -3.81 17.79 9.61
CA LEU A 54 -5.16 17.21 9.63
C LEU A 54 -6.07 18.09 8.79
N ASP A 55 -6.45 17.62 7.59
CA ASP A 55 -7.27 18.35 6.65
C ASP A 55 -8.28 17.47 5.92
N ALA A 56 -9.30 18.11 5.35
CA ALA A 56 -10.30 17.49 4.49
C ALA A 56 -10.53 18.35 3.25
N PHE A 57 -10.70 17.72 2.10
CA PHE A 57 -10.85 18.38 0.81
C PHE A 57 -11.99 17.75 0.00
N GLY A 58 -12.63 18.57 -0.83
CA GLY A 58 -13.60 18.12 -1.81
C GLY A 58 -15.01 17.91 -1.25
N THR A 59 -15.75 16.94 -1.80
CA THR A 59 -17.19 16.76 -1.62
C THR A 59 -17.50 15.38 -1.06
N ALA A 60 -17.96 15.32 0.19
CA ALA A 60 -18.30 14.08 0.89
C ALA A 60 -19.56 13.41 0.32
N ASN A 61 -20.56 14.20 -0.10
CA ASN A 61 -21.76 13.72 -0.82
C ASN A 61 -21.90 14.53 -2.10
N VAL A 62 -21.66 13.88 -3.24
CA VAL A 62 -21.64 14.54 -4.55
C VAL A 62 -23.04 14.93 -4.99
N GLU A 63 -24.04 14.10 -4.72
CA GLU A 63 -25.44 14.32 -5.12
C GLU A 63 -26.02 15.60 -4.50
N ASN A 64 -25.66 15.88 -3.25
CA ASN A 64 -26.16 17.01 -2.49
C ASN A 64 -25.12 18.13 -2.31
N ALA A 65 -23.97 18.03 -2.99
CA ALA A 65 -22.86 18.98 -2.92
C ALA A 65 -22.38 19.27 -1.46
N VAL A 66 -22.43 18.26 -0.57
CA VAL A 66 -22.00 18.39 0.82
C VAL A 66 -20.46 18.37 0.89
N PRO A 67 -19.80 19.41 1.39
CA PRO A 67 -18.35 19.44 1.48
C PRO A 67 -17.82 18.40 2.47
N ALA A 68 -16.65 17.87 2.20
CA ALA A 68 -15.90 17.06 3.16
C ALA A 68 -15.35 17.96 4.27
N THR A 69 -15.47 17.47 5.51
CA THR A 69 -14.92 18.11 6.72
C THR A 69 -14.10 17.10 7.50
N ARG A 70 -13.43 17.54 8.56
CA ARG A 70 -12.70 16.65 9.47
C ARG A 70 -13.61 15.65 10.18
N ASP A 71 -14.90 15.99 10.34
CA ASP A 71 -15.92 15.13 10.95
C ASP A 71 -16.54 14.15 9.95
N SER A 72 -16.24 14.28 8.65
CA SER A 72 -16.76 13.35 7.62
C SER A 72 -16.28 11.94 7.88
N ILE A 73 -17.21 10.98 7.87
CA ILE A 73 -16.94 9.57 8.20
C ILE A 73 -16.81 8.78 6.91
N PHE A 74 -15.69 8.09 6.75
CA PHE A 74 -15.36 7.26 5.61
C PHE A 74 -15.40 5.77 5.98
N SER A 75 -15.81 4.92 5.05
CA SER A 75 -15.62 3.48 5.20
C SER A 75 -14.14 3.13 4.98
N ILE A 76 -13.48 2.59 6.01
CA ILE A 76 -12.07 2.19 5.90
C ILE A 76 -11.89 0.75 5.39
N ASN A 77 -12.99 0.04 5.16
CA ASN A 77 -13.00 -1.30 4.57
C ASN A 77 -11.98 -2.24 5.23
N SER A 78 -11.11 -2.88 4.43
CA SER A 78 -10.12 -3.86 4.90
C SER A 78 -9.02 -3.28 5.80
N CYS A 79 -8.89 -1.96 5.94
CA CYS A 79 -8.06 -1.39 7.01
C CYS A 79 -8.54 -1.82 8.42
N THR A 80 -9.79 -2.29 8.54
CA THR A 80 -10.34 -2.95 9.75
C THR A 80 -9.46 -4.09 10.24
N LYS A 81 -8.77 -4.82 9.34
CA LYS A 81 -7.89 -5.94 9.67
C LYS A 81 -6.74 -5.54 10.61
N ALA A 82 -6.28 -4.31 10.53
CA ALA A 82 -5.26 -3.78 11.43
C ALA A 82 -5.75 -3.73 12.89
N PHE A 83 -7.00 -3.33 13.10
CA PHE A 83 -7.65 -3.34 14.41
C PHE A 83 -7.83 -4.77 14.93
N THR A 84 -8.16 -5.70 14.05
CA THR A 84 -8.26 -7.13 14.38
C THR A 84 -6.90 -7.71 14.77
N GLY A 85 -5.82 -7.34 14.08
CA GLY A 85 -4.45 -7.71 14.45
C GLY A 85 -4.08 -7.21 15.86
N VAL A 86 -4.40 -5.95 16.16
CA VAL A 86 -4.21 -5.39 17.52
C VAL A 86 -5.06 -6.12 18.54
N ALA A 87 -6.32 -6.48 18.24
CA ALA A 87 -7.18 -7.25 19.16
C ALA A 87 -6.59 -8.63 19.49
N ILE A 88 -6.02 -9.32 18.50
CA ILE A 88 -5.30 -10.59 18.72
C ILE A 88 -4.08 -10.36 19.61
N MET A 89 -3.27 -9.33 19.36
CA MET A 89 -2.11 -9.03 20.19
C MET A 89 -2.50 -8.64 21.63
N GLN A 90 -3.66 -8.01 21.85
CA GLN A 90 -4.20 -7.77 23.20
C GLN A 90 -4.56 -9.08 23.92
N LEU A 91 -5.05 -10.09 23.19
CA LEU A 91 -5.29 -11.42 23.75
C LEU A 91 -3.98 -12.17 24.02
N VAL A 92 -2.95 -11.98 23.19
CA VAL A 92 -1.60 -12.52 23.41
C VAL A 92 -0.99 -11.93 24.67
N GLU A 93 -1.02 -10.60 24.85
CA GLU A 93 -0.51 -9.94 26.08
C GLU A 93 -1.27 -10.36 27.33
N ALA A 94 -2.55 -10.72 27.19
CA ALA A 94 -3.36 -11.27 28.28
C ALA A 94 -3.09 -12.76 28.58
N GLY A 95 -2.16 -13.40 27.85
CA GLY A 95 -1.84 -14.83 27.99
C GLY A 95 -2.96 -15.79 27.56
N LYS A 96 -3.95 -15.30 26.81
CA LYS A 96 -5.11 -16.09 26.37
C LYS A 96 -4.90 -16.78 25.02
N LEU A 97 -3.91 -16.36 24.24
CA LEU A 97 -3.68 -16.83 22.87
C LEU A 97 -2.18 -16.81 22.52
N GLY A 98 -1.73 -17.86 21.80
CA GLY A 98 -0.43 -17.88 21.11
C GLY A 98 -0.61 -17.72 19.62
N ILE A 99 0.19 -16.86 18.97
CA ILE A 99 0.06 -16.65 17.52
C ILE A 99 0.49 -17.86 16.70
N ASP A 100 1.40 -18.67 17.22
CA ASP A 100 1.88 -19.91 16.62
C ASP A 100 1.04 -21.14 17.02
N ASP A 101 0.04 -20.96 17.88
CA ASP A 101 -0.89 -22.01 18.24
C ASP A 101 -1.78 -22.39 17.04
N PRO A 102 -2.11 -23.69 16.87
CA PRO A 102 -3.08 -24.11 15.87
C PRO A 102 -4.48 -23.60 16.22
N ILE A 103 -5.26 -23.20 15.22
CA ILE A 103 -6.62 -22.66 15.42
C ILE A 103 -7.55 -23.67 16.07
N SER A 104 -7.27 -24.97 15.95
CA SER A 104 -8.03 -26.05 16.61
C SER A 104 -7.89 -26.05 18.14
N ARG A 105 -6.91 -25.34 18.70
CA ARG A 105 -6.82 -25.12 20.14
C ARG A 105 -7.97 -24.26 20.66
N TYR A 106 -8.49 -23.41 19.81
CA TYR A 106 -9.52 -22.42 20.13
C TYR A 106 -10.90 -22.76 19.59
N LEU A 107 -10.98 -23.45 18.44
CA LEU A 107 -12.24 -23.79 17.78
C LEU A 107 -12.34 -25.31 17.55
N ASP A 108 -13.48 -25.88 17.95
CA ASP A 108 -13.73 -27.33 17.87
C ASP A 108 -14.35 -27.75 16.52
N ASP A 109 -15.18 -26.86 15.94
CA ASP A 109 -15.92 -27.09 14.68
C ASP A 109 -15.11 -26.73 13.45
N LEU A 110 -13.98 -27.42 13.23
CA LEU A 110 -13.10 -27.20 12.11
C LEU A 110 -12.87 -28.51 11.32
N PRO A 111 -12.83 -28.45 9.96
CA PRO A 111 -12.41 -29.58 9.14
C PRO A 111 -11.04 -30.10 9.57
N ALA A 112 -10.81 -31.40 9.43
CA ALA A 112 -9.55 -32.03 9.83
C ALA A 112 -8.33 -31.36 9.18
N ALA A 113 -8.42 -31.01 7.90
CA ALA A 113 -7.35 -30.35 7.14
C ALA A 113 -6.99 -28.95 7.66
N TRP A 114 -7.88 -28.26 8.40
CA TRP A 114 -7.64 -26.91 8.90
C TRP A 114 -7.01 -26.89 10.30
N ARG A 115 -7.09 -28.02 11.02
CA ARG A 115 -6.79 -28.08 12.46
C ARG A 115 -5.36 -27.70 12.83
N ALA A 116 -4.39 -27.94 11.96
CA ALA A 116 -2.98 -27.63 12.18
C ALA A 116 -2.58 -26.20 11.76
N ILE A 117 -3.46 -25.47 11.06
CA ILE A 117 -3.19 -24.09 10.63
C ILE A 117 -3.05 -23.19 11.85
N THR A 118 -2.02 -22.34 11.90
CA THR A 118 -1.78 -21.45 13.05
C THR A 118 -2.55 -20.13 12.93
N VAL A 119 -2.80 -19.48 14.05
CA VAL A 119 -3.40 -18.14 14.11
C VAL A 119 -2.61 -17.15 13.26
N LYS A 120 -1.27 -17.22 13.29
CA LYS A 120 -0.37 -16.41 12.47
C LYS A 120 -0.60 -16.64 10.97
N GLN A 121 -0.64 -17.89 10.52
CA GLN A 121 -0.87 -18.22 9.11
C GLN A 121 -2.22 -17.71 8.60
N VAL A 122 -3.23 -17.70 9.46
CA VAL A 122 -4.56 -17.15 9.16
C VAL A 122 -4.51 -15.63 9.00
N LEU A 123 -3.93 -14.91 9.97
CA LEU A 123 -3.85 -13.45 9.95
C LEU A 123 -2.99 -12.90 8.82
N THR A 124 -1.97 -13.66 8.37
CA THR A 124 -1.02 -13.24 7.36
C THR A 124 -1.38 -13.72 5.95
N HIS A 125 -2.57 -14.31 5.76
CA HIS A 125 -3.07 -14.79 4.47
C HIS A 125 -2.20 -15.87 3.78
N VAL A 126 -1.53 -16.71 4.58
CA VAL A 126 -0.71 -17.83 4.06
C VAL A 126 -1.25 -19.19 4.48
N SER A 127 -2.51 -19.25 4.89
CA SER A 127 -3.14 -20.44 5.45
C SER A 127 -3.59 -21.48 4.40
N GLY A 128 -3.77 -21.09 3.14
CA GLY A 128 -4.34 -21.95 2.10
C GLY A 128 -5.84 -22.23 2.24
N LEU A 129 -6.52 -21.56 3.16
CA LEU A 129 -7.96 -21.73 3.37
C LEU A 129 -8.74 -21.34 2.10
N PRO A 130 -9.82 -22.07 1.73
CA PRO A 130 -10.73 -21.64 0.68
C PRO A 130 -11.44 -20.34 1.10
N ASN A 131 -11.85 -19.50 0.13
CA ASN A 131 -12.48 -18.23 0.43
C ASN A 131 -13.98 -18.35 0.64
N ILE A 132 -14.50 -17.67 1.69
CA ILE A 132 -15.92 -17.64 2.05
C ILE A 132 -16.75 -16.72 1.14
N ILE A 133 -16.08 -15.94 0.29
CA ILE A 133 -16.71 -15.11 -0.74
C ILE A 133 -16.30 -15.59 -2.14
N ASP A 134 -17.19 -15.40 -3.10
CA ASP A 134 -16.94 -15.68 -4.52
C ASP A 134 -16.12 -14.57 -5.21
N SER A 135 -15.89 -14.71 -6.50
CA SER A 135 -15.17 -13.72 -7.32
C SER A 135 -15.92 -12.39 -7.49
N LYS A 136 -17.19 -12.33 -7.12
CA LYS A 136 -18.01 -11.10 -7.12
C LYS A 136 -18.15 -10.48 -5.72
N GLU A 137 -17.34 -11.00 -4.77
CA GLU A 137 -17.36 -10.59 -3.36
C GLU A 137 -18.67 -10.91 -2.61
N ASN A 138 -19.49 -11.83 -3.12
CA ASN A 138 -20.68 -12.31 -2.43
C ASN A 138 -20.35 -13.51 -1.55
N PRO A 139 -21.04 -13.67 -0.38
CA PRO A 139 -20.95 -14.90 0.41
C PRO A 139 -21.34 -16.13 -0.44
N ILE A 140 -20.54 -17.20 -0.32
CA ILE A 140 -20.88 -18.48 -0.98
C ILE A 140 -22.08 -19.16 -0.30
N GLY A 141 -22.70 -20.11 -0.97
CA GLY A 141 -23.92 -20.78 -0.50
C GLY A 141 -25.18 -20.00 -0.88
N ASP A 142 -26.15 -19.90 0.04
CA ASP A 142 -27.40 -19.17 -0.16
C ASP A 142 -27.34 -17.67 0.23
N GLY A 143 -26.16 -17.19 0.56
CA GLY A 143 -25.92 -15.81 0.97
C GLY A 143 -26.06 -15.55 2.48
N SER A 144 -26.55 -16.53 3.27
CA SER A 144 -26.58 -16.41 4.73
C SER A 144 -25.24 -16.75 5.37
N ASP A 145 -24.98 -16.16 6.55
CA ASP A 145 -23.76 -16.40 7.33
C ASP A 145 -23.56 -17.88 7.65
N ALA A 146 -24.63 -18.57 8.05
CA ALA A 146 -24.61 -19.98 8.40
C ALA A 146 -24.31 -20.86 7.18
N SER A 147 -24.95 -20.58 6.05
CA SER A 147 -24.72 -21.30 4.80
C SER A 147 -23.31 -21.08 4.25
N ALA A 148 -22.84 -19.84 4.25
CA ALA A 148 -21.47 -19.52 3.80
C ALA A 148 -20.42 -20.26 4.65
N TRP A 149 -20.58 -20.27 5.99
CA TRP A 149 -19.69 -21.01 6.89
C TRP A 149 -19.77 -22.51 6.70
N ALA A 150 -20.98 -23.08 6.55
CA ALA A 150 -21.17 -24.50 6.28
C ALA A 150 -20.52 -24.90 4.94
N THR A 151 -20.77 -24.11 3.89
CA THR A 151 -20.25 -24.36 2.54
C THR A 151 -18.73 -24.28 2.48
N VAL A 152 -18.10 -23.24 3.04
CA VAL A 152 -16.64 -23.09 2.97
C VAL A 152 -15.91 -24.24 3.66
N LYS A 153 -16.48 -24.82 4.72
CA LYS A 153 -15.90 -25.96 5.42
C LYS A 153 -15.88 -27.27 4.58
N THR A 154 -16.67 -27.37 3.52
CA THR A 154 -16.67 -28.52 2.63
C THR A 154 -15.62 -28.44 1.52
N LEU A 155 -15.06 -27.25 1.31
CA LEU A 155 -14.09 -27.02 0.25
C LEU A 155 -12.68 -27.47 0.69
N PRO A 156 -11.85 -27.99 -0.26
CA PRO A 156 -10.47 -28.34 0.03
C PRO A 156 -9.62 -27.10 0.31
N LEU A 157 -8.47 -27.29 0.97
CA LEU A 157 -7.43 -26.28 1.00
C LEU A 157 -6.96 -25.99 -0.42
N GLU A 158 -6.71 -24.72 -0.73
CA GLU A 158 -6.25 -24.29 -2.06
C GLU A 158 -4.75 -24.58 -2.27
N PHE A 159 -3.99 -24.61 -1.16
CA PHE A 159 -2.56 -24.94 -1.11
C PHE A 159 -2.16 -25.25 0.35
N PRO A 160 -1.01 -25.91 0.56
CA PRO A 160 -0.47 -26.16 1.89
C PRO A 160 -0.16 -24.86 2.64
N ALA A 161 -0.46 -24.83 3.94
CA ALA A 161 -0.20 -23.65 4.77
C ALA A 161 1.29 -23.24 4.73
N GLY A 162 1.57 -21.95 4.54
CA GLY A 162 2.90 -21.37 4.40
C GLY A 162 3.51 -21.44 3.01
N GLU A 163 2.87 -22.10 2.02
CA GLU A 163 3.41 -22.23 0.66
C GLU A 163 3.44 -20.88 -0.09
N ARG A 164 2.36 -20.12 0.00
CA ARG A 164 2.23 -18.83 -0.69
C ARG A 164 1.25 -17.89 -0.01
N PHE A 165 1.34 -16.62 -0.34
CA PHE A 165 0.35 -15.61 0.01
C PHE A 165 -0.87 -15.71 -0.91
N LYS A 166 -2.07 -15.71 -0.31
CA LYS A 166 -3.34 -15.50 -1.02
C LYS A 166 -4.33 -14.81 -0.11
N TYR A 167 -4.70 -13.57 -0.46
CA TYR A 167 -5.65 -12.79 0.31
C TYR A 167 -6.95 -13.56 0.52
N ASN A 168 -7.42 -13.65 1.78
CA ASN A 168 -8.48 -14.57 2.16
C ASN A 168 -9.36 -13.98 3.25
N GLN A 169 -10.68 -14.12 3.13
CA GLN A 169 -11.62 -13.59 4.11
C GLN A 169 -12.03 -14.65 5.15
N THR A 170 -12.03 -15.93 4.81
CA THR A 170 -12.35 -17.03 5.73
C THR A 170 -11.48 -16.98 6.97
N GLY A 171 -10.20 -16.66 6.80
CA GLY A 171 -9.27 -16.48 7.91
C GLY A 171 -9.75 -15.47 8.93
N TYR A 172 -10.26 -14.34 8.49
CA TYR A 172 -10.75 -13.30 9.41
C TYR A 172 -12.08 -13.66 10.08
N VAL A 173 -12.93 -14.46 9.42
CA VAL A 173 -14.10 -15.06 10.08
C VAL A 173 -13.67 -16.00 11.22
N ILE A 174 -12.63 -16.82 11.00
CA ILE A 174 -12.04 -17.68 12.04
C ILE A 174 -11.51 -16.85 13.18
N ILE A 175 -10.76 -15.78 12.89
CA ILE A 175 -10.23 -14.87 13.93
C ILE A 175 -11.35 -14.22 14.74
N GLY A 176 -12.45 -13.81 14.10
CA GLY A 176 -13.64 -13.31 14.81
C GLY A 176 -14.19 -14.33 15.82
N LYS A 177 -14.40 -15.58 15.38
CA LYS A 177 -14.86 -16.67 16.25
C LYS A 177 -13.89 -16.93 17.42
N ILE A 178 -12.59 -16.82 17.20
CA ILE A 178 -11.58 -16.97 18.27
C ILE A 178 -11.68 -15.82 19.27
N ILE A 179 -11.81 -14.57 18.81
CA ILE A 179 -11.97 -13.40 19.68
C ILE A 179 -13.25 -13.54 20.50
N ASP A 180 -14.38 -13.91 19.89
CA ASP A 180 -15.66 -14.12 20.58
C ASP A 180 -15.51 -15.15 21.71
N LYS A 181 -14.95 -16.33 21.41
CA LYS A 181 -14.75 -17.41 22.39
C LYS A 181 -13.85 -17.00 23.54
N LEU A 182 -12.71 -16.36 23.27
CA LEU A 182 -11.72 -16.01 24.29
C LEU A 182 -12.09 -14.77 25.10
N SER A 183 -12.85 -13.86 24.53
CA SER A 183 -13.29 -12.63 25.19
C SER A 183 -14.62 -12.80 25.95
N GLY A 184 -15.43 -13.79 25.55
CA GLY A 184 -16.78 -14.02 26.07
C GLY A 184 -17.80 -13.00 25.57
N GLN A 185 -17.50 -12.27 24.50
CA GLN A 185 -18.37 -11.25 23.89
C GLN A 185 -18.11 -11.15 22.38
N PRO A 186 -19.06 -10.60 21.59
CA PRO A 186 -18.83 -10.35 20.16
C PRO A 186 -17.59 -9.50 19.92
N PHE A 187 -16.78 -9.85 18.90
CA PHE A 187 -15.50 -9.17 18.61
C PHE A 187 -15.65 -7.66 18.38
N ALA A 188 -16.77 -7.23 17.78
CA ALA A 188 -17.05 -5.81 17.61
C ALA A 188 -17.09 -5.07 18.95
N ARG A 189 -17.77 -5.64 19.94
CA ARG A 189 -17.79 -5.11 21.31
C ARG A 189 -16.41 -5.14 21.97
N PHE A 190 -15.65 -6.20 21.73
CA PHE A 190 -14.27 -6.30 22.24
C PHE A 190 -13.40 -5.17 21.66
N ILE A 191 -13.45 -4.93 20.34
CA ILE A 191 -12.69 -3.86 19.72
C ILE A 191 -13.16 -2.48 20.19
N GLU A 192 -14.47 -2.23 20.26
CA GLU A 192 -15.03 -0.99 20.80
C GLU A 192 -14.51 -0.71 22.21
N GLN A 193 -14.60 -1.67 23.11
CA GLN A 193 -14.20 -1.50 24.50
C GLN A 193 -12.69 -1.40 24.69
N ARG A 194 -11.90 -2.17 23.91
CA ARG A 194 -10.46 -2.30 24.13
C ARG A 194 -9.63 -1.35 23.26
N GLN A 195 -10.26 -0.75 22.24
CA GLN A 195 -9.58 0.17 21.32
C GLN A 195 -10.33 1.50 21.21
N PHE A 196 -11.55 1.56 20.65
CA PHE A 196 -12.24 2.82 20.40
C PHE A 196 -12.46 3.64 21.67
N ASN A 197 -13.03 3.03 22.72
CA ASN A 197 -13.28 3.70 24.00
C ASN A 197 -12.00 4.05 24.75
N VAL A 198 -10.96 3.20 24.67
CA VAL A 198 -9.66 3.47 25.30
C VAL A 198 -8.98 4.66 24.69
N VAL A 199 -9.08 4.82 23.36
CA VAL A 199 -8.47 5.94 22.63
C VAL A 199 -9.33 7.20 22.73
N GLY A 200 -10.64 7.07 22.71
CA GLY A 200 -11.60 8.15 22.60
C GLY A 200 -11.85 8.49 21.13
N MET A 201 -12.44 7.54 20.36
CA MET A 201 -12.74 7.65 18.93
C MET A 201 -14.25 7.86 18.71
N PRO A 202 -14.79 9.07 18.89
CA PRO A 202 -16.24 9.32 18.89
C PRO A 202 -16.89 9.13 17.51
N HIS A 203 -16.12 9.25 16.44
CA HIS A 203 -16.60 9.13 15.06
C HIS A 203 -16.38 7.73 14.48
N THR A 204 -15.80 6.80 15.27
CA THR A 204 -15.48 5.45 14.81
C THR A 204 -16.49 4.42 15.33
N ARG A 205 -16.99 3.59 14.42
CA ARG A 205 -17.96 2.52 14.72
C ARG A 205 -17.95 1.43 13.67
N PHE A 206 -18.50 0.28 14.01
CA PHE A 206 -18.87 -0.70 12.99
C PHE A 206 -20.18 -0.30 12.31
N GLY A 207 -20.21 -0.42 10.99
CA GLY A 207 -21.36 -0.11 10.16
C GLY A 207 -21.10 -0.35 8.68
N ASP A 208 -22.10 -0.03 7.86
CA ASP A 208 -22.00 -0.11 6.41
C ASP A 208 -22.93 0.91 5.72
N SER A 209 -23.11 0.78 4.40
CA SER A 209 -23.93 1.71 3.63
C SER A 209 -25.43 1.65 3.94
N SER A 210 -25.91 0.66 4.69
CA SER A 210 -27.30 0.54 5.11
C SER A 210 -27.60 1.34 6.38
N ASP A 211 -26.55 1.72 7.13
CA ASP A 211 -26.70 2.45 8.39
C ASP A 211 -26.86 3.96 8.14
N VAL A 212 -27.77 4.59 8.87
CA VAL A 212 -27.91 6.04 8.88
C VAL A 212 -26.93 6.65 9.87
N ILE A 213 -25.82 7.16 9.35
CA ILE A 213 -24.71 7.68 10.16
C ILE A 213 -24.52 9.18 9.84
N PRO A 214 -24.62 10.08 10.84
CA PRO A 214 -24.32 11.50 10.63
C PRO A 214 -22.92 11.70 10.04
N HIS A 215 -22.78 12.65 9.13
CA HIS A 215 -21.54 13.00 8.44
C HIS A 215 -20.93 11.87 7.58
N SER A 216 -21.67 10.82 7.26
CA SER A 216 -21.18 9.74 6.40
C SER A 216 -20.89 10.24 5.00
N ALA A 217 -19.68 10.00 4.50
CA ALA A 217 -19.31 10.26 3.12
C ALA A 217 -19.91 9.19 2.20
N GLY A 218 -20.51 9.61 1.08
CA GLY A 218 -20.95 8.70 0.02
C GLY A 218 -19.78 7.96 -0.60
N GLY A 219 -19.97 6.70 -0.96
CA GLY A 219 -18.97 5.91 -1.72
C GLY A 219 -19.20 6.06 -3.22
N TYR A 220 -18.12 6.24 -3.99
CA TYR A 220 -18.19 6.44 -5.43
C TYR A 220 -17.18 5.58 -6.18
N SER A 221 -17.45 5.32 -7.46
CA SER A 221 -16.53 4.61 -8.36
C SER A 221 -16.73 5.05 -9.80
N TYR A 222 -15.62 5.10 -10.54
CA TYR A 222 -15.63 5.10 -12.01
C TYR A 222 -15.50 3.69 -12.58
N LEU A 223 -15.19 2.70 -11.73
CA LEU A 223 -15.09 1.31 -12.16
C LEU A 223 -16.48 0.71 -12.37
N ARG A 224 -16.64 -0.09 -13.40
CA ARG A 224 -17.86 -0.84 -13.69
C ARG A 224 -17.53 -2.31 -13.83
N ASN A 225 -18.37 -3.14 -13.23
CA ASN A 225 -18.27 -4.56 -13.43
C ASN A 225 -18.99 -4.93 -14.75
N GLU A 226 -18.21 -5.32 -15.74
CA GLU A 226 -18.71 -5.84 -17.02
C GLU A 226 -18.35 -7.32 -17.12
N ASN A 227 -19.35 -8.20 -16.95
CA ASN A 227 -19.21 -9.66 -17.01
C ASN A 227 -18.17 -10.25 -16.03
N GLY A 228 -18.00 -9.65 -14.85
CA GLY A 228 -17.04 -10.09 -13.83
C GLY A 228 -15.69 -9.39 -13.89
N GLU A 229 -15.45 -8.53 -14.86
CA GLU A 229 -14.24 -7.69 -14.95
C GLU A 229 -14.55 -6.25 -14.56
N TRP A 230 -13.70 -5.67 -13.70
CA TRP A 230 -13.77 -4.25 -13.35
C TRP A 230 -13.05 -3.41 -14.40
N LYS A 231 -13.80 -2.59 -15.14
CA LYS A 231 -13.27 -1.70 -16.18
C LYS A 231 -13.45 -0.23 -15.82
N PRO A 232 -12.46 0.63 -16.14
CA PRO A 232 -12.62 2.07 -16.01
C PRO A 232 -13.75 2.60 -16.88
N GLY A 233 -14.51 3.55 -16.34
CA GLY A 233 -15.55 4.28 -17.06
C GLY A 233 -15.42 5.79 -16.84
N ASP A 234 -16.18 6.58 -17.61
CA ASP A 234 -16.15 8.04 -17.52
C ASP A 234 -17.16 8.60 -16.55
N ARG A 235 -18.20 7.82 -16.22
CA ARG A 235 -19.28 8.25 -15.34
C ARG A 235 -19.02 7.83 -13.91
N LEU A 236 -19.03 8.81 -12.98
CA LEU A 236 -19.07 8.56 -11.55
C LEU A 236 -20.39 7.88 -11.16
N SER A 237 -20.32 6.83 -10.36
CA SER A 237 -21.47 6.09 -9.84
C SER A 237 -21.37 5.94 -8.33
N ALA A 238 -22.51 6.03 -7.63
CA ALA A 238 -22.56 5.69 -6.21
C ALA A 238 -22.35 4.18 -6.03
N ILE A 239 -21.66 3.81 -4.96
CA ILE A 239 -21.46 2.43 -4.55
C ILE A 239 -21.99 2.20 -3.15
N TYR A 240 -22.64 1.07 -2.96
CA TYR A 240 -23.18 0.63 -1.68
C TYR A 240 -22.45 -0.66 -1.27
N VAL A 241 -21.93 -0.68 -0.06
CA VAL A 241 -21.18 -1.81 0.48
C VAL A 241 -21.87 -2.24 1.77
N THR A 242 -22.19 -3.53 1.88
CA THR A 242 -22.72 -4.14 3.09
C THR A 242 -21.68 -5.05 3.73
N PHE A 243 -21.61 -5.04 5.05
CA PHE A 243 -20.71 -5.87 5.82
C PHE A 243 -21.50 -6.73 6.82
N PRO A 244 -21.84 -7.98 6.46
CA PRO A 244 -22.49 -8.90 7.38
C PRO A 244 -21.72 -9.01 8.71
N GLY A 245 -22.42 -9.32 9.79
CA GLY A 245 -21.85 -9.34 11.14
C GLY A 245 -20.59 -10.18 11.26
N TYR A 246 -20.59 -11.38 10.68
CA TYR A 246 -19.45 -12.31 10.72
C TYR A 246 -18.23 -11.82 9.94
N PHE A 247 -18.42 -10.88 9.01
CA PHE A 247 -17.37 -10.35 8.15
C PHE A 247 -16.67 -9.12 8.75
N ARG A 248 -17.19 -8.58 9.84
CA ARG A 248 -16.73 -7.30 10.42
C ARG A 248 -15.33 -7.35 11.03
N THR A 249 -14.74 -8.52 11.25
CA THR A 249 -13.30 -8.63 11.54
C THR A 249 -12.41 -8.34 10.35
N ALA A 250 -12.94 -8.50 9.14
CA ALA A 250 -12.24 -8.24 7.89
C ALA A 250 -12.47 -6.83 7.35
N ALA A 251 -13.68 -6.26 7.59
CA ALA A 251 -14.12 -4.96 7.10
C ALA A 251 -15.30 -4.43 7.93
N GLY A 252 -15.71 -3.17 7.71
CA GLY A 252 -16.90 -2.60 8.32
C GLY A 252 -16.66 -1.60 9.43
N ILE A 253 -15.42 -1.17 9.66
CA ILE A 253 -15.17 0.04 10.46
C ILE A 253 -15.40 1.26 9.57
N LEU A 254 -16.13 2.23 10.10
CA LEU A 254 -16.34 3.57 9.59
C LEU A 254 -15.62 4.53 10.53
N SER A 255 -14.84 5.48 9.98
CA SER A 255 -13.99 6.37 10.79
C SER A 255 -13.63 7.65 10.03
N ASN A 256 -12.92 8.57 10.68
CA ASN A 256 -12.29 9.73 10.07
C ASN A 256 -10.77 9.71 10.32
N ALA A 257 -10.04 10.60 9.64
CA ALA A 257 -8.58 10.64 9.75
C ALA A 257 -8.10 11.04 11.15
N ASP A 258 -8.87 11.82 11.89
CA ASP A 258 -8.55 12.26 13.25
C ASP A 258 -8.59 11.09 14.24
N ASP A 259 -9.69 10.33 14.27
CA ASP A 259 -9.82 9.15 15.12
C ASP A 259 -8.74 8.10 14.80
N ILE A 260 -8.45 7.85 13.51
CA ILE A 260 -7.37 6.94 13.09
C ILE A 260 -6.01 7.45 13.57
N ALA A 261 -5.76 8.77 13.48
CA ALA A 261 -4.50 9.36 13.96
C ALA A 261 -4.32 9.15 15.47
N HIS A 262 -5.36 9.40 16.25
CA HIS A 262 -5.33 9.13 17.70
C HIS A 262 -5.13 7.65 18.02
N TRP A 263 -5.74 6.75 17.21
CA TRP A 263 -5.55 5.30 17.37
C TRP A 263 -4.10 4.88 17.08
N LEU A 264 -3.48 5.41 16.02
CA LEU A 264 -2.07 5.13 15.70
C LEU A 264 -1.12 5.68 16.78
N ILE A 265 -1.38 6.87 17.30
CA ILE A 265 -0.62 7.43 18.42
C ILE A 265 -0.75 6.52 19.65
N ALA A 266 -1.96 6.09 19.99
CA ALA A 266 -2.21 5.19 21.12
C ALA A 266 -1.55 3.81 20.94
N LEU A 267 -1.50 3.30 19.70
CA LEU A 267 -0.81 2.06 19.38
C LEU A 267 0.71 2.18 19.58
N GLN A 268 1.31 3.22 19.00
CA GLN A 268 2.76 3.42 19.02
C GLN A 268 3.28 3.87 20.40
N SER A 269 2.46 4.58 21.19
CA SER A 269 2.80 5.03 22.56
C SER A 269 2.59 3.95 23.63
N GLY A 270 2.16 2.73 23.29
CA GLY A 270 1.97 1.65 24.26
C GLY A 270 0.64 1.68 25.02
N LYS A 271 -0.31 2.55 24.62
CA LYS A 271 -1.64 2.62 25.25
C LYS A 271 -2.51 1.42 24.91
N LEU A 272 -2.43 0.91 23.68
CA LEU A 272 -3.20 -0.24 23.18
C LEU A 272 -2.48 -1.58 23.37
N LEU A 273 -1.16 -1.62 23.18
CA LEU A 273 -0.28 -2.75 23.44
C LEU A 273 0.80 -2.29 24.42
N LYS A 274 0.95 -2.99 25.54
CA LYS A 274 1.80 -2.54 26.65
C LYS A 274 3.28 -2.87 26.43
N ASN A 275 3.56 -3.96 25.70
CA ASN A 275 4.90 -4.42 25.44
C ASN A 275 5.37 -3.92 24.07
N LYS A 276 6.51 -3.23 24.02
CA LYS A 276 7.10 -2.76 22.75
C LYS A 276 7.34 -3.93 21.77
N SER A 277 7.76 -5.09 22.28
CA SER A 277 7.92 -6.30 21.48
C SER A 277 6.65 -6.78 20.81
N SER A 278 5.46 -6.41 21.31
CA SER A 278 4.19 -6.73 20.67
C SER A 278 3.99 -5.98 19.36
N LEU A 279 4.52 -4.75 19.25
CA LEU A 279 4.53 -4.00 17.96
C LEU A 279 5.49 -4.64 16.97
N ASP A 280 6.66 -5.08 17.40
CA ASP A 280 7.63 -5.76 16.54
C ASP A 280 7.01 -7.05 15.97
N VAL A 281 6.29 -7.82 16.79
CA VAL A 281 5.56 -9.01 16.35
C VAL A 281 4.38 -8.66 15.43
N LEU A 282 3.62 -7.60 15.75
CA LEU A 282 2.46 -7.16 14.96
C LEU A 282 2.83 -6.84 13.52
N TRP A 283 4.01 -6.22 13.31
CA TRP A 283 4.49 -5.79 12.00
C TRP A 283 5.58 -6.68 11.40
N ALA A 284 5.92 -7.81 12.05
CA ALA A 284 6.87 -8.77 11.52
C ALA A 284 6.32 -9.46 10.26
N THR A 285 7.04 -9.35 9.16
CA THR A 285 6.69 -10.01 7.91
C THR A 285 6.73 -11.53 8.06
N VAL A 286 5.68 -12.21 7.62
CA VAL A 286 5.69 -13.68 7.53
C VAL A 286 6.66 -14.12 6.43
N VAL A 287 7.41 -15.19 6.73
CA VAL A 287 8.28 -15.88 5.78
C VAL A 287 7.58 -17.15 5.32
N LEU A 288 7.54 -17.36 4.01
CA LEU A 288 6.97 -18.55 3.37
C LEU A 288 7.91 -19.76 3.52
N ASN A 289 7.42 -20.94 3.23
CA ASN A 289 8.19 -22.19 3.33
C ASN A 289 9.44 -22.21 2.42
N ASP A 290 9.47 -21.42 1.36
CA ASP A 290 10.61 -21.26 0.43
C ASP A 290 11.61 -20.15 0.87
N GLY A 291 11.40 -19.54 2.03
CA GLY A 291 12.25 -18.46 2.57
C GLY A 291 11.93 -17.07 2.04
N LYS A 292 10.98 -16.92 1.12
CA LYS A 292 10.55 -15.63 0.56
C LYS A 292 9.47 -14.96 1.40
N THR A 293 9.17 -13.73 1.07
CA THR A 293 7.97 -13.01 1.55
C THR A 293 6.86 -13.06 0.52
N GLY A 294 5.62 -12.88 0.95
CA GLY A 294 4.46 -12.79 0.07
C GLY A 294 3.56 -11.64 0.51
N GLY A 295 3.05 -10.90 -0.46
CA GLY A 295 2.21 -9.72 -0.21
C GLY A 295 1.23 -9.43 -1.34
N MET A 296 0.57 -8.29 -1.27
CA MET A 296 -0.53 -7.93 -2.17
C MET A 296 -0.05 -7.43 -3.54
N ASN A 297 1.08 -6.74 -3.59
CA ASN A 297 1.67 -6.15 -4.81
C ASN A 297 3.15 -5.81 -4.57
N ALA A 298 3.80 -5.17 -5.53
CA ALA A 298 5.21 -4.80 -5.46
C ALA A 298 5.52 -3.81 -4.31
N LEU A 299 4.61 -2.90 -3.97
CA LEU A 299 4.78 -1.97 -2.85
C LEU A 299 4.57 -2.69 -1.51
N LEU A 300 3.47 -3.41 -1.37
CA LEU A 300 3.08 -4.16 -0.18
C LEU A 300 3.45 -5.64 -0.38
N ASN A 301 4.74 -5.91 -0.42
CA ASN A 301 5.34 -7.18 -0.80
C ASN A 301 5.54 -8.16 0.36
N GLY A 302 5.05 -7.81 1.54
CA GLY A 302 5.02 -8.65 2.74
C GLY A 302 3.68 -8.59 3.45
N SER A 303 3.42 -9.57 4.30
CA SER A 303 2.21 -9.64 5.13
C SER A 303 2.58 -9.90 6.59
N ALA A 304 1.95 -9.16 7.49
CA ALA A 304 2.08 -9.28 8.93
C ALA A 304 0.69 -9.50 9.58
N LEU A 305 0.55 -9.41 10.90
CA LEU A 305 -0.67 -9.76 11.61
C LEU A 305 -1.80 -8.73 11.38
N GLY A 306 -2.47 -8.84 10.24
CA GLY A 306 -3.51 -7.89 9.81
C GLY A 306 -2.98 -6.65 9.10
N TRP A 307 -1.68 -6.59 8.84
CA TRP A 307 -0.99 -5.48 8.23
C TRP A 307 -0.20 -5.93 7.00
N PRO A 308 -0.54 -5.50 5.79
CA PRO A 308 0.41 -5.50 4.68
C PRO A 308 1.63 -4.65 5.03
N VAL A 309 2.81 -5.06 4.57
CA VAL A 309 4.05 -4.34 4.86
C VAL A 309 4.92 -4.18 3.62
N THR A 310 5.72 -3.13 3.60
CA THR A 310 6.81 -2.96 2.62
C THR A 310 8.09 -3.50 3.24
N THR A 311 8.74 -4.46 2.58
CA THR A 311 9.96 -5.12 3.11
C THR A 311 11.24 -4.47 2.60
N ARG A 312 11.18 -3.27 2.06
CA ARG A 312 12.35 -2.51 1.59
C ARG A 312 13.29 -2.16 2.75
N ALA A 313 14.59 -2.05 2.46
CA ALA A 313 15.61 -1.75 3.47
C ALA A 313 15.48 -0.32 4.03
N GLU A 314 15.15 0.65 3.16
CA GLU A 314 14.97 2.06 3.51
C GLU A 314 13.52 2.36 3.78
N HIS A 315 13.25 3.07 4.88
CA HIS A 315 11.92 3.51 5.26
C HIS A 315 10.84 2.42 5.14
N PRO A 316 11.05 1.21 5.77
CA PRO A 316 10.04 0.16 5.73
C PRO A 316 8.76 0.65 6.41
N ALA A 317 7.61 0.20 5.90
CA ALA A 317 6.32 0.64 6.41
C ALA A 317 5.35 -0.52 6.60
N ALA A 318 4.41 -0.34 7.54
CA ALA A 318 3.22 -1.15 7.67
C ALA A 318 2.01 -0.31 7.21
N GLY A 319 1.30 -0.78 6.18
CA GLY A 319 0.27 0.02 5.52
C GLY A 319 -0.93 -0.80 5.10
N PRO A 320 -1.98 -0.91 5.93
CA PRO A 320 -3.22 -1.54 5.51
C PRO A 320 -3.90 -0.72 4.42
N ILE A 321 -4.55 -1.43 3.49
CA ILE A 321 -5.35 -0.83 2.42
C ILE A 321 -6.79 -1.32 2.51
N GLY A 322 -7.74 -0.46 2.15
CA GLY A 322 -9.15 -0.75 2.27
C GLY A 322 -9.98 -0.32 1.08
N GLY A 323 -10.52 -1.30 0.33
CA GLY A 323 -11.46 -1.06 -0.76
C GLY A 323 -10.96 -0.13 -1.85
N MET A 324 -9.65 -0.10 -2.10
CA MET A 324 -8.99 0.81 -3.05
C MET A 324 -9.26 2.30 -2.79
N ARG A 325 -9.55 2.70 -1.53
CA ARG A 325 -9.94 4.08 -1.18
C ARG A 325 -9.46 4.58 0.17
N SER A 326 -8.89 3.71 1.01
CA SER A 326 -8.36 4.10 2.31
C SER A 326 -7.07 3.38 2.63
N THR A 327 -6.16 4.10 3.28
CA THR A 327 -4.91 3.56 3.78
C THR A 327 -4.41 4.38 4.96
N PHE A 328 -3.56 3.76 5.80
CA PHE A 328 -2.70 4.48 6.74
C PHE A 328 -1.37 3.76 6.85
N PHE A 329 -0.30 4.46 6.53
CA PHE A 329 1.06 3.96 6.57
C PHE A 329 1.74 4.40 7.86
N VAL A 330 2.38 3.46 8.54
CA VAL A 330 3.27 3.70 9.67
C VAL A 330 4.69 3.40 9.21
N TYR A 331 5.59 4.36 9.41
CA TYR A 331 7.03 4.25 9.16
C TYR A 331 7.74 4.18 10.52
N PRO A 332 7.91 2.98 11.12
CA PRO A 332 8.31 2.85 12.53
C PRO A 332 9.71 3.37 12.80
N LYS A 333 10.60 3.34 11.79
CA LYS A 333 11.98 3.83 11.92
C LYS A 333 12.10 5.36 11.78
N ASP A 334 11.08 6.00 11.22
CA ASP A 334 11.08 7.42 10.88
C ASP A 334 10.16 8.23 11.80
N ASP A 335 9.49 7.56 12.75
CA ASP A 335 8.53 8.17 13.67
C ASP A 335 7.47 9.02 12.91
N LEU A 336 7.01 8.47 11.79
CA LEU A 336 6.04 9.10 10.90
C LEU A 336 4.86 8.15 10.64
N SER A 337 3.66 8.71 10.54
CA SER A 337 2.51 7.99 9.99
C SER A 337 1.71 8.90 9.08
N VAL A 338 1.17 8.33 7.99
CA VAL A 338 0.36 9.04 6.99
C VAL A 338 -0.98 8.32 6.85
N ILE A 339 -2.07 9.03 7.05
CA ILE A 339 -3.44 8.53 6.90
C ILE A 339 -4.06 9.23 5.69
N LEU A 340 -4.66 8.46 4.77
CA LEU A 340 -5.34 8.93 3.58
C LEU A 340 -6.66 8.18 3.43
N LEU A 341 -7.78 8.90 3.59
CA LEU A 341 -9.12 8.36 3.42
C LEU A 341 -9.78 9.07 2.25
N THR A 342 -10.28 8.32 1.28
CA THR A 342 -11.02 8.86 0.12
C THR A 342 -12.38 8.19 0.00
N ASN A 343 -13.28 8.82 -0.73
CA ASN A 343 -14.58 8.23 -1.05
C ASN A 343 -14.66 7.66 -2.47
N LEU A 344 -13.53 7.54 -3.19
CA LEU A 344 -13.46 6.97 -4.53
C LEU A 344 -12.82 5.58 -4.52
N GLN A 345 -13.57 4.55 -4.90
CA GLN A 345 -13.00 3.24 -5.21
C GLN A 345 -12.13 3.32 -6.46
N GLY A 346 -10.88 2.88 -6.35
CA GLY A 346 -9.88 3.00 -7.40
C GLY A 346 -8.95 4.20 -7.24
N ALA A 347 -9.10 5.01 -6.19
CA ALA A 347 -8.13 6.06 -5.85
C ALA A 347 -6.76 5.50 -5.42
N ASN A 348 -6.74 4.28 -4.84
CA ASN A 348 -5.53 3.57 -4.40
C ASN A 348 -4.55 4.49 -3.64
N PRO A 349 -4.98 5.10 -2.51
CA PRO A 349 -4.18 6.10 -1.81
C PRO A 349 -2.83 5.58 -1.29
N GLU A 350 -2.65 4.27 -1.19
CA GLU A 350 -1.36 3.64 -0.91
C GLU A 350 -0.28 4.01 -1.94
N ASN A 351 -0.65 4.28 -3.18
CA ASN A 351 0.29 4.61 -4.25
C ASN A 351 0.91 6.02 -4.12
N PHE A 352 0.32 6.90 -3.31
CA PHE A 352 0.86 8.24 -3.06
C PHE A 352 1.11 8.54 -1.57
N ALA A 353 1.04 7.51 -0.71
CA ALA A 353 1.38 7.65 0.70
C ALA A 353 2.87 7.96 0.91
N ASP A 354 3.76 7.34 0.13
CA ASP A 354 5.19 7.59 0.15
C ASP A 354 5.54 9.02 -0.31
N GLU A 355 4.82 9.57 -1.29
CA GLU A 355 5.00 10.95 -1.74
C GLU A 355 4.60 11.95 -0.65
N VAL A 356 3.52 11.68 0.09
CA VAL A 356 3.15 12.49 1.25
C VAL A 356 4.23 12.38 2.34
N ALA A 357 4.73 11.17 2.61
CA ALA A 357 5.81 10.95 3.57
C ALA A 357 7.10 11.68 3.17
N ALA A 358 7.41 11.77 1.89
CA ALA A 358 8.60 12.41 1.34
C ALA A 358 8.71 13.91 1.71
N TYR A 359 7.60 14.61 1.90
CA TYR A 359 7.61 16.00 2.38
C TYR A 359 8.13 16.13 3.82
N TYR A 360 8.04 15.05 4.61
CA TYR A 360 8.52 14.99 5.99
C TYR A 360 9.86 14.24 6.12
N ILE A 361 10.16 13.37 5.16
CA ILE A 361 11.38 12.57 5.05
C ILE A 361 11.98 12.83 3.66
N PRO A 362 12.81 13.88 3.49
CA PRO A 362 13.32 14.26 2.17
C PRO A 362 14.05 13.17 1.41
N GLU A 363 14.62 12.19 2.12
CA GLU A 363 15.29 11.02 1.55
C GLU A 363 14.33 10.14 0.73
N MET A 364 13.03 10.16 1.03
CA MET A 364 11.99 9.43 0.31
C MET A 364 11.56 10.09 -1.01
N HIS A 365 12.03 11.29 -1.33
CA HIS A 365 11.75 11.84 -2.65
C HIS A 365 12.39 10.99 -3.75
N ALA A 366 11.60 10.68 -4.78
CA ALA A 366 12.10 9.97 -5.97
C ALA A 366 13.27 10.71 -6.63
N SER A 367 13.29 12.04 -6.59
CA SER A 367 14.41 12.87 -7.03
C SER A 367 15.70 12.65 -6.23
N ASN A 368 15.63 12.07 -5.02
CA ASN A 368 16.78 11.68 -4.20
C ASN A 368 17.18 10.20 -4.40
N GLY A 369 16.49 9.50 -5.32
CA GLY A 369 16.77 8.10 -5.67
C GLY A 369 16.11 7.09 -4.73
N PHE A 370 15.10 7.50 -3.98
CA PHE A 370 14.30 6.58 -3.18
C PHE A 370 13.68 5.47 -4.05
N GLY A 371 13.69 4.25 -3.54
CA GLY A 371 13.17 3.08 -4.25
C GLY A 371 14.11 2.49 -5.31
N LEU A 372 15.20 3.16 -5.68
CA LEU A 372 16.16 2.61 -6.63
C LEU A 372 17.01 1.48 -6.01
N PRO A 373 17.34 0.45 -6.80
CA PRO A 373 18.29 -0.58 -6.38
C PRO A 373 19.65 -0.01 -5.96
N PRO A 374 20.41 -0.65 -5.05
CA PRO A 374 21.68 -0.14 -4.54
C PRO A 374 22.70 0.20 -5.63
N HIS A 375 22.83 -0.66 -6.66
CA HIS A 375 23.71 -0.41 -7.80
C HIS A 375 23.28 0.83 -8.60
N ILE A 376 21.99 0.99 -8.81
CA ILE A 376 21.43 2.16 -9.52
C ILE A 376 21.60 3.44 -8.70
N LYS A 377 21.42 3.39 -7.37
CA LYS A 377 21.72 4.55 -6.49
C LYS A 377 23.17 4.99 -6.61
N THR A 378 24.10 4.02 -6.59
CA THR A 378 25.54 4.28 -6.75
C THR A 378 25.84 4.92 -8.11
N LEU A 379 25.32 4.33 -9.20
CA LEU A 379 25.48 4.86 -10.56
C LEU A 379 24.89 6.28 -10.69
N ARG A 380 23.64 6.46 -10.21
CA ARG A 380 22.97 7.76 -10.20
C ARG A 380 23.77 8.83 -9.47
N ALA A 381 24.27 8.53 -8.26
CA ALA A 381 25.05 9.48 -7.48
C ALA A 381 26.36 9.89 -8.18
N ALA A 382 26.99 8.97 -8.91
CA ALA A 382 28.17 9.25 -9.71
C ALA A 382 27.84 10.09 -10.96
N LEU A 383 26.75 9.75 -11.68
CA LEU A 383 26.31 10.48 -12.88
C LEU A 383 25.82 11.90 -12.57
N LEU A 384 25.19 12.12 -11.41
CA LEU A 384 24.82 13.47 -10.96
C LEU A 384 26.06 14.37 -10.71
N ARG A 385 27.19 13.79 -10.34
CA ARG A 385 28.44 14.54 -10.12
C ARG A 385 29.25 14.74 -11.40
N GLN A 386 29.27 13.76 -12.31
CA GLN A 386 30.16 13.72 -13.46
C GLN A 386 29.48 14.02 -14.81
N GLY A 387 28.14 14.00 -14.86
CA GLY A 387 27.33 14.17 -16.07
C GLY A 387 26.86 12.82 -16.64
N PHE A 388 25.62 12.80 -17.10
CA PHE A 388 25.02 11.59 -17.71
C PHE A 388 25.63 11.27 -19.10
N GLU A 389 26.21 12.26 -19.78
CA GLU A 389 26.93 12.09 -21.02
C GLU A 389 28.19 11.23 -20.88
N HIS A 390 28.68 11.04 -19.65
CA HIS A 390 29.86 10.23 -19.33
C HIS A 390 29.49 8.84 -18.78
N ALA A 391 28.26 8.35 -19.01
CA ALA A 391 27.71 7.16 -18.36
C ALA A 391 28.60 5.92 -18.48
N ALA A 392 29.18 5.66 -19.67
CA ALA A 392 30.07 4.51 -19.89
C ALA A 392 31.38 4.62 -19.07
N ALA A 393 31.99 5.80 -19.02
CA ALA A 393 33.22 6.03 -18.27
C ALA A 393 32.96 5.92 -16.75
N VAL A 394 31.87 6.53 -16.28
CA VAL A 394 31.44 6.45 -14.87
C VAL A 394 31.18 5.01 -14.44
N TYR A 395 30.52 4.22 -15.29
CA TYR A 395 30.32 2.80 -15.02
C TYR A 395 31.63 2.04 -14.91
N ALA A 396 32.57 2.27 -15.83
CA ALA A 396 33.86 1.63 -15.84
C ALA A 396 34.68 1.94 -14.55
N ASP A 397 34.64 3.21 -14.09
CA ASP A 397 35.28 3.63 -12.84
C ASP A 397 34.68 2.93 -11.63
N LEU A 398 33.33 2.88 -11.54
CA LEU A 398 32.64 2.18 -10.47
C LEU A 398 32.93 0.68 -10.47
N LYS A 399 33.00 0.05 -11.64
CA LYS A 399 33.32 -1.36 -11.81
C LYS A 399 34.80 -1.66 -11.39
N THR A 400 35.71 -0.74 -11.70
CA THR A 400 37.12 -0.83 -11.29
C THR A 400 37.25 -0.70 -9.77
N ALA A 401 36.49 0.24 -9.16
CA ALA A 401 36.51 0.45 -7.70
C ALA A 401 35.86 -0.70 -6.93
N ASN A 402 34.87 -1.37 -7.52
CA ASN A 402 34.16 -2.49 -6.92
C ASN A 402 33.82 -3.54 -7.99
N ALA A 403 34.58 -4.63 -8.05
CA ALA A 403 34.37 -5.72 -9.01
C ALA A 403 32.95 -6.35 -8.92
N ALA A 404 32.28 -6.28 -7.76
CA ALA A 404 30.90 -6.74 -7.56
C ALA A 404 29.84 -5.74 -8.09
N PHE A 405 30.22 -4.51 -8.47
CA PHE A 405 29.29 -3.54 -9.03
C PHE A 405 28.81 -4.00 -10.39
N HIS A 406 27.54 -4.42 -10.46
CA HIS A 406 26.95 -4.96 -11.67
C HIS A 406 25.41 -4.77 -11.64
N PRO A 407 24.90 -3.57 -11.94
CA PRO A 407 23.48 -3.38 -12.13
C PRO A 407 22.98 -4.25 -13.27
N SER A 408 21.83 -4.92 -13.09
CA SER A 408 21.24 -5.76 -14.13
C SER A 408 20.66 -4.92 -15.27
N GLU A 409 20.41 -5.57 -16.42
CA GLU A 409 19.71 -4.94 -17.54
C GLU A 409 18.37 -4.33 -17.12
N GLU A 410 17.59 -5.10 -16.35
CA GLU A 410 16.26 -4.72 -15.88
C GLU A 410 16.35 -3.51 -14.94
N GLU A 411 17.26 -3.51 -13.97
CA GLU A 411 17.46 -2.37 -13.05
C GLU A 411 17.79 -1.07 -13.80
N ILE A 412 18.65 -1.15 -14.82
CA ILE A 412 19.02 0.03 -15.65
C ILE A 412 17.82 0.47 -16.49
N ASN A 413 17.11 -0.49 -17.07
CA ASN A 413 15.93 -0.25 -17.90
C ASN A 413 14.83 0.47 -17.11
N ASP A 414 14.45 -0.06 -15.97
CA ASP A 414 13.40 0.50 -15.10
C ASP A 414 13.76 1.91 -14.64
N TRP A 415 15.02 2.13 -14.26
CA TRP A 415 15.46 3.48 -13.89
C TRP A 415 15.39 4.46 -15.05
N ALA A 416 15.71 4.04 -16.26
CA ALA A 416 15.61 4.89 -17.43
C ALA A 416 14.17 5.29 -17.75
N TYR A 417 13.21 4.37 -17.62
CA TYR A 417 11.78 4.69 -17.76
C TYR A 417 11.31 5.65 -16.66
N LEU A 418 11.79 5.49 -15.43
CA LEU A 418 11.50 6.43 -14.34
C LEU A 418 12.03 7.84 -14.66
N LEU A 419 13.26 7.97 -15.17
CA LEU A 419 13.83 9.24 -15.61
C LEU A 419 12.98 9.88 -16.72
N PHE A 420 12.51 9.07 -17.68
CA PHE A 420 11.64 9.57 -18.74
C PHE A 420 10.29 10.07 -18.23
N ALA A 421 9.66 9.33 -17.33
CA ALA A 421 8.42 9.73 -16.67
C ALA A 421 8.58 11.05 -15.87
N GLN A 422 9.77 11.29 -15.32
CA GLN A 422 10.16 12.54 -14.65
C GLN A 422 10.55 13.66 -15.63
N LYS A 423 10.28 13.49 -16.96
CA LYS A 423 10.62 14.44 -18.04
C LYS A 423 12.13 14.68 -18.22
N GLN A 424 12.97 13.76 -17.76
CA GLN A 424 14.42 13.79 -17.90
C GLN A 424 14.87 12.95 -19.12
N SER A 425 14.34 13.27 -20.30
CA SER A 425 14.52 12.47 -21.52
C SER A 425 15.98 12.28 -21.92
N LYS A 426 16.83 13.32 -21.76
CA LYS A 426 18.26 13.23 -22.10
C LYS A 426 18.99 12.24 -21.19
N GLN A 427 18.71 12.27 -19.91
CA GLN A 427 19.28 11.35 -18.92
C GLN A 427 18.79 9.92 -19.16
N SER A 428 17.50 9.74 -19.44
CA SER A 428 16.92 8.44 -19.82
C SER A 428 17.62 7.82 -21.04
N ILE A 429 17.82 8.60 -22.10
CA ILE A 429 18.51 8.14 -23.32
C ILE A 429 19.97 7.76 -22.99
N ALA A 430 20.69 8.54 -22.19
CA ALA A 430 22.07 8.23 -21.81
C ALA A 430 22.15 6.92 -21.03
N VAL A 431 21.22 6.68 -20.09
CA VAL A 431 21.16 5.46 -19.30
C VAL A 431 20.79 4.25 -20.15
N LEU A 432 19.83 4.37 -21.09
CA LEU A 432 19.50 3.27 -22.03
C LEU A 432 20.63 3.01 -23.04
N THR A 433 21.35 4.03 -23.46
CA THR A 433 22.55 3.85 -24.28
C THR A 433 23.58 3.01 -23.53
N LEU A 434 23.87 3.35 -22.27
CA LEU A 434 24.73 2.52 -21.41
C LEU A 434 24.18 1.09 -21.30
N ASN A 435 22.87 0.91 -21.16
CA ASN A 435 22.26 -0.42 -21.08
C ASN A 435 22.56 -1.26 -22.33
N THR A 436 22.45 -0.69 -23.54
CA THR A 436 22.78 -1.40 -24.78
C THR A 436 24.27 -1.72 -24.92
N GLU A 437 25.16 -0.90 -24.34
CA GLU A 437 26.60 -1.16 -24.32
C GLU A 437 26.97 -2.30 -23.38
N LEU A 438 26.32 -2.36 -22.21
CA LEU A 438 26.55 -3.41 -21.20
C LEU A 438 25.90 -4.74 -21.60
N TYR A 439 24.76 -4.69 -22.28
CA TYR A 439 23.96 -5.84 -22.69
C TYR A 439 23.75 -5.90 -24.21
N PRO A 440 24.83 -6.01 -25.03
CA PRO A 440 24.75 -5.88 -26.49
C PRO A 440 23.97 -7.01 -27.19
N ASN A 441 23.65 -8.07 -26.47
CA ASN A 441 22.85 -9.20 -26.94
C ASN A 441 21.40 -9.20 -26.44
N SER A 442 21.01 -8.19 -25.64
CA SER A 442 19.62 -8.03 -25.20
C SER A 442 18.80 -7.30 -26.25
N TRP A 443 17.83 -7.97 -26.82
CA TRP A 443 16.87 -7.33 -27.73
C TRP A 443 16.02 -6.27 -26.99
N ASN A 444 15.72 -6.51 -25.70
CA ASN A 444 14.92 -5.63 -24.88
C ASN A 444 15.62 -4.29 -24.60
N ALA A 445 16.92 -4.28 -24.34
CA ALA A 445 17.69 -3.05 -24.17
C ALA A 445 17.60 -2.12 -25.41
N PHE A 446 17.70 -2.69 -26.61
CA PHE A 446 17.56 -1.94 -27.85
C PHE A 446 16.12 -1.52 -28.12
N ASP A 447 15.13 -2.34 -27.81
CA ASP A 447 13.71 -2.01 -27.93
C ASP A 447 13.35 -0.80 -27.07
N SER A 448 13.73 -0.82 -25.80
CA SER A 448 13.51 0.26 -24.84
C SER A 448 14.19 1.57 -25.26
N LEU A 449 15.44 1.49 -25.73
CA LEU A 449 16.12 2.67 -26.27
C LEU A 449 15.40 3.23 -27.50
N GLY A 450 14.94 2.36 -28.41
CA GLY A 450 14.12 2.72 -29.57
C GLY A 450 12.85 3.46 -29.17
N GLU A 451 12.14 2.95 -28.16
CA GLU A 451 10.89 3.54 -27.67
C GLU A 451 11.12 4.95 -27.09
N ILE A 452 12.10 5.11 -26.22
CA ILE A 452 12.37 6.41 -25.61
C ILE A 452 12.88 7.43 -26.63
N LEU A 453 13.70 7.02 -27.60
CA LEU A 453 14.14 7.87 -28.71
C LEU A 453 12.97 8.32 -29.57
N GLN A 454 12.03 7.42 -29.92
CA GLN A 454 10.81 7.75 -30.64
C GLN A 454 9.96 8.79 -29.88
N LYS A 455 9.70 8.55 -28.62
CA LYS A 455 8.96 9.48 -27.75
C LYS A 455 9.66 10.83 -27.57
N ALA A 456 10.99 10.84 -27.62
CA ALA A 456 11.80 12.06 -27.57
C ALA A 456 11.92 12.79 -28.94
N GLY A 457 11.41 12.20 -30.03
CA GLY A 457 11.40 12.77 -31.38
C GLY A 457 12.60 12.42 -32.25
N ASP A 458 13.56 11.61 -31.78
CA ASP A 458 14.71 11.13 -32.59
C ASP A 458 14.33 9.88 -33.40
N LYS A 459 13.52 10.09 -34.44
CA LYS A 459 12.98 9.02 -35.27
C LYS A 459 14.09 8.18 -35.95
N THR A 460 15.20 8.78 -36.33
CA THR A 460 16.28 8.08 -37.05
C THR A 460 16.93 7.04 -36.10
N LYS A 461 17.35 7.47 -34.93
CA LYS A 461 17.96 6.53 -33.96
C LYS A 461 16.95 5.53 -33.42
N ALA A 462 15.68 5.89 -33.29
CA ALA A 462 14.63 4.95 -32.86
C ALA A 462 14.54 3.77 -33.84
N ILE A 463 14.49 4.05 -35.17
CA ILE A 463 14.46 3.03 -36.24
C ILE A 463 15.69 2.13 -36.19
N GLU A 464 16.89 2.68 -36.00
CA GLU A 464 18.12 1.90 -35.88
C GLU A 464 18.04 0.91 -34.69
N ASN A 465 17.58 1.36 -33.57
CA ASN A 465 17.50 0.53 -32.33
C ASN A 465 16.40 -0.54 -32.46
N TYR A 466 15.23 -0.22 -32.98
CA TYR A 466 14.19 -1.25 -33.22
C TYR A 466 14.64 -2.31 -34.24
N ARG A 467 15.37 -1.92 -35.32
CA ARG A 467 15.96 -2.89 -36.23
C ARG A 467 17.01 -3.77 -35.57
N ARG A 468 17.79 -3.20 -34.67
CA ARG A 468 18.75 -4.00 -33.86
C ARG A 468 18.03 -4.98 -32.93
N SER A 469 16.96 -4.54 -32.29
CA SER A 469 16.09 -5.41 -31.46
C SER A 469 15.54 -6.59 -32.26
N LEU A 470 14.96 -6.33 -33.47
CA LEU A 470 14.44 -7.40 -34.33
C LEU A 470 15.52 -8.34 -34.84
N LYS A 471 16.74 -7.85 -35.09
CA LYS A 471 17.87 -8.73 -35.46
C LYS A 471 18.23 -9.70 -34.33
N LEU A 472 18.04 -9.33 -33.06
CA LEU A 472 18.30 -10.15 -31.88
C LEU A 472 17.12 -11.05 -31.53
N ASN A 473 15.90 -10.55 -31.73
CA ASN A 473 14.65 -11.28 -31.54
C ASN A 473 13.67 -10.97 -32.68
N PRO A 474 13.62 -11.81 -33.73
CA PRO A 474 12.70 -11.64 -34.86
C PRO A 474 11.23 -11.62 -34.49
N ASP A 475 10.85 -12.20 -33.33
CA ASP A 475 9.48 -12.30 -32.86
C ASP A 475 9.05 -11.07 -32.02
N ASN A 476 9.88 -10.02 -31.93
CA ASN A 476 9.51 -8.79 -31.24
C ASN A 476 8.44 -8.03 -32.01
N THR A 477 7.17 -8.29 -31.66
CA THR A 477 6.00 -7.64 -32.26
C THR A 477 5.93 -6.15 -31.95
N ASN A 478 6.49 -5.70 -30.79
CA ASN A 478 6.54 -4.30 -30.41
C ASN A 478 7.40 -3.49 -31.39
N ALA A 479 8.64 -3.90 -31.61
CA ALA A 479 9.54 -3.25 -32.57
C ALA A 479 8.95 -3.24 -33.97
N THR A 480 8.30 -4.34 -34.41
CA THR A 480 7.63 -4.44 -35.71
C THR A 480 6.51 -3.41 -35.85
N ALA A 481 5.68 -3.26 -34.83
CA ALA A 481 4.58 -2.29 -34.82
C ALA A 481 5.09 -0.84 -34.90
N HIS A 482 6.10 -0.48 -34.12
CA HIS A 482 6.70 0.85 -34.12
C HIS A 482 7.42 1.20 -35.44
N LEU A 483 8.15 0.25 -36.02
CA LEU A 483 8.75 0.45 -37.35
C LEU A 483 7.69 0.70 -38.42
N LYS A 484 6.58 -0.04 -38.40
CA LYS A 484 5.46 0.17 -39.34
C LYS A 484 4.81 1.54 -39.13
N GLU A 485 4.57 1.97 -37.91
CA GLU A 485 4.05 3.29 -37.53
C GLU A 485 4.96 4.41 -38.09
N MET A 486 6.27 4.21 -38.02
CA MET A 486 7.26 5.17 -38.54
C MET A 486 7.49 5.08 -40.04
N GLY A 487 6.85 4.15 -40.76
CA GLY A 487 7.05 3.95 -42.20
C GLY A 487 8.44 3.40 -42.56
N ALA A 488 9.03 2.57 -41.67
CA ALA A 488 10.39 2.04 -41.80
C ALA A 488 10.44 0.49 -41.71
N ALA A 489 9.25 -0.16 -41.83
CA ALA A 489 9.10 -1.61 -41.82
C ALA A 489 9.73 -2.26 -43.05
#